data_5ce506597606cf704cfdb9b6746be22d
#
_entry.id   5ce506597606cf704cfdb9b6746be22d
#
_cell.length_a   1.000
_cell.length_b   1.000
_cell.length_c   1.000
_cell.angle_alpha   90.00
_cell.angle_beta   90.00
_cell.angle_gamma   90.00
#
_symmetry.space_group_name_H-M   'P 1'
#
loop_
_entity.id
_entity.type
_entity.pdbx_description
1 polymer ?
#
loop_
_entity_poly.entity_id
_entity_poly.type
_entity_poly.pdbx_seq_one_letter_code
_entity_poly.pdbx_strand_id
1 'polypeptide(L)'
;MKEEYTARVYYPLPSGTRVEHPPEMPELVHLDDPATYVFTDFNYNRPAVISPDASIDAAMNKMKLLAVRLLLVVDKNGVVIGQISARDIMGDAPVKLAQTSGRSHRDITVDMIMTPQKDIMVLDWPHLKGATVGHIVATMHELECYHLAVVEDGRIRGLFSVRDISRHLGFDVSEN
;
A
#
# COMPACT_ATOMS: atom_id res chain seq x y z
N MET A 1 -28.99 24.14 4.04
CA MET A 1 -28.93 24.72 2.67
C MET A 1 -27.99 23.88 1.83
N LYS A 2 -28.45 23.31 0.73
CA LYS A 2 -27.54 22.78 -0.27
C LYS A 2 -26.91 23.96 -0.97
N GLU A 3 -25.59 24.15 -0.80
CA GLU A 3 -24.87 25.06 -1.66
C GLU A 3 -24.99 24.53 -3.11
N GLU A 4 -25.58 25.33 -3.98
CA GLU A 4 -25.60 25.03 -5.41
C GLU A 4 -24.19 25.26 -5.98
N TYR A 5 -23.48 24.17 -6.23
CA TYR A 5 -22.16 24.23 -6.86
C TYR A 5 -22.32 24.60 -8.34
N THR A 6 -21.71 25.70 -8.76
CA THR A 6 -21.67 26.13 -10.15
C THR A 6 -20.45 25.56 -10.85
N ALA A 7 -20.63 25.04 -12.06
CA ALA A 7 -19.53 24.59 -12.89
C ALA A 7 -18.51 25.71 -13.12
N ARG A 8 -17.22 25.36 -13.12
CA ARG A 8 -16.13 26.28 -13.46
C ARG A 8 -16.01 26.45 -14.96
N VAL A 9 -15.32 27.51 -15.39
CA VAL A 9 -15.00 27.74 -16.79
C VAL A 9 -14.09 26.60 -17.31
N TYR A 10 -14.41 26.06 -18.45
CA TYR A 10 -13.66 25.00 -19.12
C TYR A 10 -13.54 25.30 -20.63
N TYR A 11 -12.56 24.73 -21.27
CA TYR A 11 -12.29 24.90 -22.67
C TYR A 11 -11.59 23.65 -23.25
N PRO A 12 -11.65 23.44 -24.58
CA PRO A 12 -10.95 22.36 -25.25
C PRO A 12 -9.43 22.45 -25.03
N LEU A 13 -8.75 21.31 -24.92
CA LEU A 13 -7.30 21.27 -24.78
C LEU A 13 -6.62 21.94 -25.98
N PRO A 14 -5.82 23.01 -25.79
CA PRO A 14 -5.10 23.64 -26.90
C PRO A 14 -4.06 22.71 -27.51
N SER A 15 -3.89 22.82 -28.83
CA SER A 15 -2.81 22.11 -29.52
C SER A 15 -1.44 22.53 -28.98
N GLY A 16 -0.52 21.57 -28.80
CA GLY A 16 0.82 21.83 -28.27
C GLY A 16 0.92 21.86 -26.76
N THR A 17 -0.18 21.60 -26.03
CA THR A 17 -0.13 21.45 -24.56
C THR A 17 0.76 20.28 -24.19
N ARG A 18 1.66 20.52 -23.20
CA ARG A 18 2.58 19.51 -22.67
C ARG A 18 2.14 19.05 -21.30
N VAL A 19 2.64 17.88 -20.87
CA VAL A 19 2.44 17.36 -19.53
C VAL A 19 3.48 17.98 -18.60
N GLU A 20 3.05 18.40 -17.41
CA GLU A 20 3.94 18.84 -16.34
C GLU A 20 4.65 17.65 -15.72
N HIS A 21 5.92 17.80 -15.41
CA HIS A 21 6.73 16.79 -14.73
C HIS A 21 7.35 17.38 -13.46
N PRO A 22 7.48 16.61 -12.38
CA PRO A 22 8.26 17.04 -11.23
C PRO A 22 9.70 17.34 -11.66
N PRO A 23 10.28 18.49 -11.30
CA PRO A 23 11.58 18.91 -11.83
C PRO A 23 12.75 18.01 -11.42
N GLU A 24 12.59 17.18 -10.40
CA GLU A 24 13.62 16.30 -9.85
C GLU A 24 13.33 14.79 -10.06
N MET A 25 12.25 14.44 -10.77
CA MET A 25 11.87 13.05 -10.97
C MET A 25 12.17 12.60 -12.40
N PRO A 26 13.05 11.59 -12.60
CA PRO A 26 13.27 11.02 -13.93
C PRO A 26 12.02 10.30 -14.45
N GLU A 27 11.83 10.25 -15.77
CA GLU A 27 10.75 9.47 -16.40
C GLU A 27 10.83 7.98 -16.07
N LEU A 28 12.06 7.46 -15.91
CA LEU A 28 12.36 6.08 -15.55
C LEU A 28 13.27 6.08 -14.33
N VAL A 29 12.87 5.37 -13.31
CA VAL A 29 13.64 5.16 -12.09
C VAL A 29 14.58 3.97 -12.27
N HIS A 30 15.78 4.04 -11.71
CA HIS A 30 16.79 2.98 -11.72
C HIS A 30 17.05 2.48 -10.28
N LEU A 31 17.69 1.32 -10.17
CA LEU A 31 18.00 0.72 -8.85
C LEU A 31 18.93 1.59 -8.00
N ASP A 32 19.78 2.39 -8.62
CA ASP A 32 20.71 3.29 -7.93
C ASP A 32 20.10 4.65 -7.53
N ASP A 33 18.87 4.91 -7.97
CA ASP A 33 18.15 6.14 -7.61
C ASP A 33 17.70 6.13 -6.15
N PRO A 34 17.46 7.30 -5.54
CA PRO A 34 16.98 7.40 -4.18
C PRO A 34 15.70 6.59 -3.93
N ALA A 35 15.65 5.83 -2.84
CA ALA A 35 14.51 5.03 -2.45
C ALA A 35 13.20 5.85 -2.34
N THR A 36 13.31 7.12 -2.00
CA THR A 36 12.17 8.03 -1.87
C THR A 36 11.40 8.24 -3.18
N TYR A 37 11.99 7.96 -4.34
CA TYR A 37 11.30 8.07 -5.64
C TYR A 37 10.18 7.05 -5.83
N VAL A 38 10.26 5.93 -5.13
CA VAL A 38 9.27 4.85 -5.20
C VAL A 38 8.50 4.68 -3.88
N PHE A 39 8.63 5.62 -2.97
CA PHE A 39 8.02 5.62 -1.65
C PHE A 39 6.62 6.26 -1.70
N THR A 40 5.62 5.57 -1.15
CA THR A 40 4.29 6.16 -0.93
C THR A 40 4.28 6.83 0.44
N ASP A 41 4.44 8.16 0.44
CA ASP A 41 4.50 8.98 1.64
C ASP A 41 3.10 9.37 2.11
N PHE A 42 2.75 9.00 3.33
CA PHE A 42 1.45 9.32 3.92
C PHE A 42 1.30 10.77 4.38
N ASN A 43 2.35 11.57 4.30
CA ASN A 43 2.21 13.02 4.40
C ASN A 43 1.48 13.63 3.20
N TYR A 44 1.52 12.96 2.05
CA TYR A 44 0.91 13.42 0.78
C TYR A 44 -0.19 12.51 0.28
N ASN A 45 -0.22 11.26 0.74
CA ASN A 45 -1.19 10.26 0.31
C ASN A 45 -1.98 9.76 1.52
N ARG A 46 -3.28 9.61 1.37
CA ARG A 46 -4.11 9.04 2.43
C ARG A 46 -3.82 7.55 2.57
N PRO A 47 -3.46 7.05 3.77
CA PRO A 47 -3.32 5.62 4.00
C PRO A 47 -4.67 4.90 3.85
N ALA A 48 -4.63 3.71 3.27
CA ALA A 48 -5.79 2.83 3.17
C ALA A 48 -5.88 1.98 4.44
N VAL A 49 -6.94 2.15 5.20
CA VAL A 49 -7.15 1.47 6.49
C VAL A 49 -8.47 0.70 6.51
N ILE A 50 -8.58 -0.28 7.40
CA ILE A 50 -9.80 -1.05 7.63
C ILE A 50 -9.92 -1.45 9.09
N SER A 51 -11.17 -1.67 9.56
CA SER A 51 -11.44 -2.22 10.89
C SER A 51 -11.19 -3.72 10.95
N PRO A 52 -10.76 -4.27 12.09
CA PRO A 52 -10.50 -5.72 12.24
C PRO A 52 -11.75 -6.59 12.09
N ASP A 53 -12.92 -6.08 12.41
CA ASP A 53 -14.21 -6.77 12.34
C ASP A 53 -14.90 -6.70 10.97
N ALA A 54 -14.31 -5.96 10.02
CA ALA A 54 -14.80 -5.97 8.64
C ALA A 54 -14.62 -7.35 7.99
N SER A 55 -15.54 -7.71 7.08
CA SER A 55 -15.41 -8.94 6.31
C SER A 55 -14.23 -8.86 5.32
N ILE A 56 -13.65 -10.00 4.96
CA ILE A 56 -12.61 -10.05 3.94
C ILE A 56 -13.13 -9.64 2.57
N ASP A 57 -14.42 -9.84 2.29
CA ASP A 57 -15.06 -9.35 1.06
C ASP A 57 -15.11 -7.82 1.03
N ALA A 58 -15.46 -7.20 2.16
CA ALA A 58 -15.41 -5.74 2.29
C ALA A 58 -13.99 -5.20 2.14
N ALA A 59 -12.99 -5.89 2.68
CA ALA A 59 -11.58 -5.54 2.51
C ALA A 59 -11.17 -5.60 1.04
N MET A 60 -11.51 -6.66 0.33
CA MET A 60 -11.20 -6.80 -1.11
C MET A 60 -11.88 -5.70 -1.94
N ASN A 61 -13.15 -5.40 -1.66
CA ASN A 61 -13.88 -4.33 -2.34
C ASN A 61 -13.22 -2.96 -2.10
N LYS A 62 -12.77 -2.69 -0.88
CA LYS A 62 -12.05 -1.46 -0.54
C LYS A 62 -10.71 -1.36 -1.28
N MET A 63 -9.95 -2.45 -1.37
CA MET A 63 -8.71 -2.51 -2.14
C MET A 63 -8.95 -2.18 -3.61
N LYS A 64 -9.99 -2.74 -4.21
CA LYS A 64 -10.37 -2.47 -5.61
C LYS A 64 -10.77 -1.00 -5.81
N LEU A 65 -11.59 -0.46 -4.92
CA LEU A 65 -12.05 0.94 -4.98
C LEU A 65 -10.88 1.92 -4.87
N LEU A 66 -9.93 1.65 -3.99
CA LEU A 66 -8.77 2.51 -3.76
C LEU A 66 -7.58 2.19 -4.66
N ALA A 67 -7.68 1.17 -5.52
CA ALA A 67 -6.60 0.67 -6.37
C ALA A 67 -5.31 0.30 -5.60
N VAL A 68 -5.47 -0.21 -4.38
CA VAL A 68 -4.38 -0.68 -3.51
C VAL A 68 -4.46 -2.19 -3.29
N ARG A 69 -3.38 -2.80 -2.84
CA ARG A 69 -3.30 -4.24 -2.53
C ARG A 69 -3.00 -4.56 -1.08
N LEU A 70 -2.91 -3.52 -0.25
CA LEU A 70 -2.71 -3.62 1.18
C LEU A 70 -3.65 -2.65 1.90
N LEU A 71 -4.21 -3.11 3.01
CA LEU A 71 -4.89 -2.25 3.98
C LEU A 71 -4.20 -2.40 5.33
N LEU A 72 -3.97 -1.28 6.01
CA LEU A 72 -3.56 -1.30 7.41
C LEU A 72 -4.79 -1.53 8.28
N VAL A 73 -4.71 -2.47 9.20
CA VAL A 73 -5.80 -2.78 10.11
C VAL A 73 -5.64 -1.93 11.37
N VAL A 74 -6.63 -1.11 11.64
CA VAL A 74 -6.60 -0.17 12.77
C VAL A 74 -7.75 -0.42 13.73
N ASP A 75 -7.48 -0.25 15.02
CA ASP A 75 -8.51 -0.31 16.05
C ASP A 75 -9.34 0.99 16.09
N LYS A 76 -10.29 1.06 17.03
CA LYS A 76 -11.15 2.22 17.23
C LYS A 76 -10.42 3.52 17.60
N ASN A 77 -9.18 3.39 18.08
CA ASN A 77 -8.32 4.53 18.45
C ASN A 77 -7.36 4.92 17.32
N GLY A 78 -7.42 4.24 16.15
CA GLY A 78 -6.53 4.49 15.03
C GLY A 78 -5.15 3.85 15.18
N VAL A 79 -4.97 2.93 16.14
CA VAL A 79 -3.72 2.20 16.34
C VAL A 79 -3.65 1.03 15.37
N VAL A 80 -2.51 0.88 14.69
CA VAL A 80 -2.29 -0.23 13.77
C VAL A 80 -2.12 -1.53 14.57
N ILE A 81 -3.00 -2.49 14.33
CA ILE A 81 -3.00 -3.81 14.97
C ILE A 81 -2.65 -4.94 14.01
N GLY A 82 -2.55 -4.66 12.72
CA GLY A 82 -2.20 -5.63 11.69
C GLY A 82 -2.19 -5.00 10.31
N GLN A 83 -2.01 -5.86 9.32
CA GLN A 83 -2.17 -5.54 7.91
C GLN A 83 -2.80 -6.72 7.17
N ILE A 84 -3.52 -6.44 6.10
CA ILE A 84 -4.11 -7.46 5.23
C ILE A 84 -3.86 -7.10 3.77
N SER A 85 -3.39 -8.07 3.00
CA SER A 85 -3.13 -7.92 1.58
C SER A 85 -4.17 -8.66 0.73
N ALA A 86 -4.24 -8.30 -0.55
CA ALA A 86 -5.02 -9.04 -1.52
C ALA A 86 -4.57 -10.51 -1.63
N ARG A 87 -3.27 -10.79 -1.45
CA ARG A 87 -2.73 -12.15 -1.43
C ARG A 87 -3.25 -12.97 -0.25
N ASP A 88 -3.39 -12.36 0.92
CA ASP A 88 -3.97 -13.03 2.10
C ASP A 88 -5.40 -13.46 1.84
N ILE A 89 -6.20 -12.62 1.20
CA ILE A 89 -7.61 -12.89 0.92
C ILE A 89 -7.79 -13.92 -0.20
N MET A 90 -6.97 -13.83 -1.25
CA MET A 90 -7.04 -14.73 -2.40
C MET A 90 -6.29 -16.06 -2.20
N GLY A 91 -5.48 -16.16 -1.15
CA GLY A 91 -4.69 -17.33 -0.84
C GLY A 91 -5.49 -18.43 -0.12
N ASP A 92 -4.79 -19.38 0.46
CA ASP A 92 -5.37 -20.55 1.10
C ASP A 92 -5.96 -20.29 2.49
N ALA A 93 -5.56 -19.20 3.16
CA ALA A 93 -5.93 -18.93 4.54
C ALA A 93 -7.45 -18.89 4.79
N PRO A 94 -8.26 -18.20 3.97
CA PRO A 94 -9.72 -18.19 4.15
C PRO A 94 -10.35 -19.56 3.99
N VAL A 95 -9.89 -20.35 3.02
CA VAL A 95 -10.42 -21.70 2.77
C VAL A 95 -10.08 -22.65 3.91
N LYS A 96 -8.82 -22.63 4.38
CA LYS A 96 -8.37 -23.42 5.52
C LYS A 96 -9.14 -23.08 6.79
N LEU A 97 -9.34 -21.78 7.03
CA LEU A 97 -10.09 -21.31 8.19
C LEU A 97 -11.57 -21.75 8.12
N ALA A 98 -12.21 -21.64 6.98
CA ALA A 98 -13.59 -22.10 6.78
C ALA A 98 -13.74 -23.60 7.05
N GLN A 99 -12.80 -24.41 6.55
CA GLN A 99 -12.80 -25.87 6.75
C GLN A 99 -12.58 -26.26 8.22
N THR A 100 -11.67 -25.59 8.94
CA THR A 100 -11.34 -25.95 10.33
C THR A 100 -12.33 -25.40 11.34
N SER A 101 -12.94 -24.25 11.09
CA SER A 101 -13.87 -23.59 12.01
C SER A 101 -15.34 -23.85 11.73
N GLY A 102 -15.68 -24.48 10.58
CA GLY A 102 -17.06 -24.63 10.13
C GLY A 102 -17.77 -23.32 9.75
N ARG A 103 -17.00 -22.23 9.63
CA ARG A 103 -17.55 -20.92 9.25
C ARG A 103 -17.77 -20.83 7.73
N SER A 104 -18.77 -20.06 7.34
CA SER A 104 -18.90 -19.65 5.94
C SER A 104 -17.80 -18.64 5.58
N HIS A 105 -17.38 -18.63 4.33
CA HIS A 105 -16.43 -17.61 3.81
C HIS A 105 -16.91 -16.18 4.09
N ARG A 106 -18.22 -15.94 4.07
CA ARG A 106 -18.83 -14.63 4.34
C ARG A 106 -18.68 -14.17 5.78
N ASP A 107 -18.44 -15.10 6.71
CA ASP A 107 -18.30 -14.81 8.14
C ASP A 107 -16.85 -14.64 8.57
N ILE A 108 -15.92 -14.71 7.63
CA ILE A 108 -14.50 -14.49 7.90
C ILE A 108 -14.24 -12.99 7.94
N THR A 109 -13.67 -12.52 9.06
CA THR A 109 -13.30 -11.14 9.28
C THR A 109 -11.80 -10.91 9.08
N VAL A 110 -11.42 -9.67 8.89
CA VAL A 110 -10.04 -9.25 8.63
C VAL A 110 -9.08 -9.73 9.71
N ASP A 111 -9.46 -9.59 10.99
CA ASP A 111 -8.63 -9.99 12.13
C ASP A 111 -8.32 -11.50 12.17
N MET A 112 -9.15 -12.33 11.52
CA MET A 112 -8.94 -13.78 11.46
C MET A 112 -7.82 -14.21 10.53
N ILE A 113 -7.48 -13.39 9.51
CA ILE A 113 -6.47 -13.74 8.50
C ILE A 113 -5.39 -12.67 8.31
N MET A 114 -5.49 -11.50 8.92
CA MET A 114 -4.48 -10.46 8.86
C MET A 114 -3.13 -10.93 9.38
N THR A 115 -2.05 -10.30 8.93
CA THR A 115 -0.76 -10.36 9.62
C THR A 115 -0.86 -9.48 10.86
N PRO A 116 -0.72 -10.03 12.08
CA PRO A 116 -0.80 -9.23 13.29
C PRO A 116 0.40 -8.28 13.43
N GLN A 117 0.22 -7.19 14.16
CA GLN A 117 1.22 -6.13 14.34
C GLN A 117 2.60 -6.67 14.77
N LYS A 118 2.63 -7.64 15.67
CA LYS A 118 3.88 -8.23 16.18
C LYS A 118 4.74 -8.92 15.11
N ASP A 119 4.13 -9.32 14.00
CA ASP A 119 4.79 -10.04 12.90
C ASP A 119 5.08 -9.13 11.70
N ILE A 120 4.75 -7.83 11.78
CA ILE A 120 5.05 -6.87 10.73
C ILE A 120 6.46 -6.32 10.91
N MET A 121 7.32 -6.53 9.92
CA MET A 121 8.64 -5.91 9.85
C MET A 121 8.55 -4.53 9.23
N VAL A 122 9.30 -3.57 9.76
CA VAL A 122 9.28 -2.17 9.30
C VAL A 122 10.69 -1.61 9.18
N LEU A 123 10.84 -0.57 8.38
CA LEU A 123 12.04 0.27 8.35
C LEU A 123 11.82 1.54 9.17
N ASP A 124 12.89 2.07 9.73
CA ASP A 124 12.90 3.39 10.35
C ASP A 124 13.22 4.46 9.30
N TRP A 125 12.49 5.57 9.34
CA TRP A 125 12.69 6.68 8.40
C TRP A 125 14.13 7.17 8.30
N PRO A 126 14.90 7.37 9.41
CA PRO A 126 16.29 7.78 9.32
C PRO A 126 17.19 6.84 8.51
N HIS A 127 16.87 5.54 8.47
CA HIS A 127 17.63 4.55 7.70
C HIS A 127 17.41 4.63 6.19
N LEU A 128 16.43 5.42 5.74
CA LEU A 128 16.24 5.67 4.31
C LEU A 128 17.18 6.73 3.76
N LYS A 129 17.87 7.49 4.63
CA LYS A 129 18.85 8.47 4.19
C LYS A 129 20.01 7.77 3.48
N GLY A 130 20.17 8.08 2.19
CA GLY A 130 21.18 7.45 1.35
C GLY A 130 20.82 6.03 0.86
N ALA A 131 19.64 5.50 1.19
CA ALA A 131 19.17 4.25 0.62
C ALA A 131 18.72 4.45 -0.83
N THR A 132 18.99 3.47 -1.67
CA THR A 132 18.55 3.42 -3.06
C THR A 132 17.36 2.47 -3.22
N VAL A 133 16.70 2.54 -4.37
CA VAL A 133 15.65 1.59 -4.75
C VAL A 133 16.13 0.14 -4.63
N GLY A 134 17.38 -0.13 -5.08
CA GLY A 134 17.99 -1.46 -4.98
C GLY A 134 18.12 -1.97 -3.54
N HIS A 135 18.44 -1.10 -2.58
CA HIS A 135 18.47 -1.47 -1.16
C HIS A 135 17.08 -1.90 -0.65
N ILE A 136 16.03 -1.21 -1.09
CA ILE A 136 14.65 -1.57 -0.70
C ILE A 136 14.24 -2.90 -1.34
N VAL A 137 14.53 -3.11 -2.61
CA VAL A 137 14.25 -4.38 -3.30
C VAL A 137 14.96 -5.54 -2.60
N ALA A 138 16.25 -5.40 -2.30
CA ALA A 138 17.02 -6.42 -1.58
C ALA A 138 16.43 -6.73 -0.19
N THR A 139 16.02 -5.68 0.54
CA THR A 139 15.38 -5.84 1.86
C THR A 139 14.04 -6.58 1.74
N MET A 140 13.22 -6.23 0.76
CA MET A 140 11.93 -6.89 0.53
C MET A 140 12.10 -8.35 0.12
N HIS A 141 13.12 -8.68 -0.67
CA HIS A 141 13.46 -10.08 -1.00
C HIS A 141 13.91 -10.86 0.24
N GLU A 142 14.78 -10.29 1.07
CA GLU A 142 15.24 -10.93 2.31
C GLU A 142 14.09 -11.21 3.28
N LEU A 143 13.13 -10.28 3.36
CA LEU A 143 11.93 -10.41 4.20
C LEU A 143 10.81 -11.22 3.55
N GLU A 144 10.96 -11.60 2.29
CA GLU A 144 9.92 -12.28 1.49
C GLU A 144 8.57 -11.53 1.52
N CYS A 145 8.61 -10.19 1.48
CA CYS A 145 7.43 -9.34 1.59
C CYS A 145 7.16 -8.54 0.32
N TYR A 146 5.88 -8.24 0.08
CA TYR A 146 5.41 -7.43 -1.06
C TYR A 146 5.11 -5.98 -0.68
N HIS A 147 5.05 -5.70 0.62
CA HIS A 147 4.82 -4.38 1.18
C HIS A 147 5.74 -4.21 2.39
N LEU A 148 6.39 -3.06 2.49
CA LEU A 148 7.32 -2.74 3.55
C LEU A 148 7.01 -1.34 4.08
N ALA A 149 6.51 -1.27 5.30
CA ALA A 149 6.18 -0.01 5.95
C ALA A 149 7.42 0.68 6.52
N VAL A 150 7.35 1.99 6.58
CA VAL A 150 8.38 2.85 7.17
C VAL A 150 7.78 3.62 8.34
N VAL A 151 8.45 3.61 9.47
CA VAL A 151 8.03 4.26 10.71
C VAL A 151 8.89 5.49 10.98
N GLU A 152 8.25 6.55 11.44
CA GLU A 152 8.86 7.77 11.95
C GLU A 152 8.09 8.23 13.17
N ASP A 153 8.79 8.47 14.28
CA ASP A 153 8.21 8.99 15.53
C ASP A 153 6.96 8.23 16.01
N GLY A 154 7.01 6.89 15.96
CA GLY A 154 5.93 6.01 16.41
C GLY A 154 4.71 5.96 15.48
N ARG A 155 4.83 6.48 14.24
CA ARG A 155 3.77 6.46 13.23
C ARG A 155 4.26 5.81 11.95
N ILE A 156 3.38 5.11 11.24
CA ILE A 156 3.71 4.67 9.88
C ILE A 156 3.72 5.91 8.97
N ARG A 157 4.93 6.28 8.53
CA ARG A 157 5.19 7.40 7.63
C ARG A 157 4.74 7.13 6.20
N GLY A 158 4.78 5.89 5.79
CA GLY A 158 4.45 5.44 4.44
C GLY A 158 4.87 4.01 4.20
N LEU A 159 4.89 3.60 2.94
CA LEU A 159 5.27 2.24 2.57
C LEU A 159 5.87 2.14 1.17
N PHE A 160 6.62 1.06 0.98
CA PHE A 160 7.03 0.56 -0.33
C PHE A 160 6.14 -0.61 -0.73
N SER A 161 5.84 -0.73 -2.03
CA SER A 161 5.21 -1.91 -2.59
C SER A 161 5.98 -2.42 -3.81
N VAL A 162 6.10 -3.73 -3.93
CA VAL A 162 6.74 -4.38 -5.09
C VAL A 162 6.10 -3.90 -6.39
N ARG A 163 4.76 -3.78 -6.41
CA ARG A 163 4.02 -3.32 -7.58
C ARG A 163 4.40 -1.90 -8.01
N ASP A 164 4.49 -0.97 -7.05
CA ASP A 164 4.84 0.41 -7.37
C ASP A 164 6.29 0.54 -7.80
N ILE A 165 7.19 -0.19 -7.13
CA ILE A 165 8.60 -0.27 -7.52
C ILE A 165 8.73 -0.80 -8.94
N SER A 166 8.12 -1.94 -9.25
CA SER A 166 8.15 -2.56 -10.59
C SER A 166 7.64 -1.61 -11.67
N ARG A 167 6.54 -0.89 -11.37
CA ARG A 167 5.97 0.09 -12.30
C ARG A 167 6.95 1.24 -12.59
N HIS A 168 7.65 1.75 -11.59
CA HIS A 168 8.60 2.84 -11.77
C HIS A 168 9.90 2.39 -12.45
N LEU A 169 10.35 1.15 -12.20
CA LEU A 169 11.53 0.58 -12.84
C LEU A 169 11.26 0.11 -14.28
N GLY A 170 10.00 -0.14 -14.63
CA GLY A 170 9.62 -0.70 -15.92
C GLY A 170 9.86 -2.21 -16.07
N PHE A 171 10.19 -2.92 -14.98
CA PHE A 171 10.33 -4.38 -14.95
C PHE A 171 9.88 -4.95 -13.60
N ASP A 172 9.52 -6.24 -13.59
CA ASP A 172 9.06 -6.91 -12.37
C ASP A 172 10.22 -7.25 -11.44
N VAL A 173 10.12 -6.84 -10.18
CA VAL A 173 11.10 -7.12 -9.12
C VAL A 173 10.62 -8.19 -8.15
N SER A 174 9.46 -8.80 -8.40
CA SER A 174 8.91 -9.87 -7.55
C SER A 174 9.58 -11.23 -7.77
N GLU A 175 10.25 -11.39 -8.90
CA GLU A 175 10.92 -12.62 -9.30
C GLU A 175 12.44 -12.38 -9.35
N ASN A 176 13.17 -12.89 -8.34
CA ASN A 176 14.60 -13.26 -8.41
C ASN A 176 14.94 -14.25 -7.33
#